data_84e31ca0b4c182963b1e8f175780f09e
#
_entry.id   84e31ca0b4c182963b1e8f175780f09e
#
_cell.length_a   1.000
_cell.length_b   1.000
_cell.length_c   1.000
_cell.angle_alpha   90.00
_cell.angle_beta   90.00
_cell.angle_gamma   90.00
#
_symmetry.space_group_name_H-M   'P 1'
#
loop_
_entity.id
_entity.type
_entity.pdbx_description
1 polymer ?
#
loop_
_entity_poly.entity_id
_entity_poly.type
_entity_poly.pdbx_seq_one_letter_code
_entity_poly.pdbx_strand_id
1 'polypeptide(L)'
;MTGTFTRRGFIGLSAAAVAAGLAACTGGGTAPAPAGQGGTSAPASNDLRWFDYESAQSLELLKEQIAKFDAQAGTTTTVDSLPGSGAAVYPDKLRTELLGGKGPDVWRIWGGQIGAPFVTAKQAMDLAPYYQKFGWDSRINTVAIEGMTFEGVKAGVPFTARAMGAWYNKSLFEKAGITNDPASYAELEEANDKLLSAGITPCATGGKYGWHIMRLYEYLLETSAGPELHDKLLKGEESWDRPEVVTAFTNFKKWQDQKWIPDGALGLDPSDIEPSYVQGKTAYTITGQWAEAEHIQAAKKDPADFGVFQLPTGHTPQRHSGFVEGYMINARSGNPDKSAELIDFILQPETQKALKIGSSTVAGAEPDPQSSPLSYQWSQGPGKQPFYTIQDQAFPKKVADQYFAIQSDLLQGKITPEEAAKQMQDAVSAWAKN
;
A
#
# COMPACT_ATOMS: atom_id res chain seq x y z
N MET A 1 16.93 48.14 -21.66
CA MET A 1 15.82 48.40 -22.59
C MET A 1 14.55 47.83 -21.95
N THR A 2 13.73 48.70 -21.45
CA THR A 2 12.48 48.51 -20.75
C THR A 2 11.37 48.30 -21.72
N GLY A 3 10.51 47.31 -21.51
CA GLY A 3 9.31 47.09 -22.30
C GLY A 3 8.18 46.55 -21.44
N THR A 4 7.43 47.47 -20.85
CA THR A 4 6.13 47.28 -20.20
C THR A 4 5.05 47.04 -21.22
N PHE A 5 4.18 46.07 -21.03
CA PHE A 5 2.90 45.97 -21.73
C PHE A 5 1.72 45.94 -20.76
N THR A 6 0.84 46.91 -20.96
CA THR A 6 -0.35 47.23 -20.21
C THR A 6 -1.60 46.40 -20.59
N ARG A 7 -2.47 46.25 -19.60
CA ARG A 7 -3.86 45.73 -19.70
C ARG A 7 -4.78 46.69 -20.46
N ARG A 8 -5.70 46.13 -21.26
CA ARG A 8 -7.07 46.61 -21.66
C ARG A 8 -7.67 45.52 -22.55
N GLY A 9 -8.82 44.92 -22.35
CA GLY A 9 -10.14 45.37 -21.94
C GLY A 9 -11.05 45.20 -23.12
N PHE A 10 -11.95 44.16 -23.13
CA PHE A 10 -13.08 44.14 -24.03
C PHE A 10 -14.32 43.53 -23.32
N ILE A 11 -15.28 44.40 -23.11
CA ILE A 11 -16.65 44.11 -22.68
C ILE A 11 -17.48 43.97 -23.95
N GLY A 12 -18.34 42.95 -24.02
CA GLY A 12 -19.34 42.81 -25.06
C GLY A 12 -20.58 42.10 -24.53
N LEU A 13 -21.59 42.88 -24.15
CA LEU A 13 -22.98 42.45 -23.85
C LEU A 13 -23.63 41.90 -25.09
N SER A 14 -24.48 40.88 -24.94
CA SER A 14 -25.71 40.73 -25.74
C SER A 14 -26.75 39.93 -24.95
N ALA A 15 -27.77 40.61 -24.45
CA ALA A 15 -29.03 40.09 -23.94
C ALA A 15 -29.99 39.87 -25.08
N ALA A 16 -30.74 38.78 -25.06
CA ALA A 16 -32.02 38.67 -25.80
C ALA A 16 -33.01 37.90 -24.91
N ALA A 17 -33.99 38.66 -24.44
CA ALA A 17 -35.18 38.17 -23.77
C ALA A 17 -36.25 37.84 -24.81
N VAL A 18 -36.97 36.73 -24.61
CA VAL A 18 -38.29 36.54 -25.18
C VAL A 18 -39.24 36.07 -24.08
N ALA A 19 -40.20 36.92 -23.78
CA ALA A 19 -41.35 36.65 -22.92
C ALA A 19 -42.55 36.26 -23.80
N ALA A 20 -43.40 35.45 -23.27
CA ALA A 20 -44.86 35.48 -23.31
C ALA A 20 -45.48 34.08 -23.38
N GLY A 21 -46.40 33.85 -22.47
CA GLY A 21 -47.71 33.35 -22.67
C GLY A 21 -48.36 32.76 -21.41
N LEU A 22 -49.05 33.64 -20.64
CA LEU A 22 -50.03 33.24 -19.63
C LEU A 22 -51.36 32.86 -20.31
N ALA A 23 -51.85 31.65 -19.96
CA ALA A 23 -53.26 31.38 -20.07
C ALA A 23 -53.72 30.55 -18.86
N ALA A 24 -54.58 31.18 -18.05
CA ALA A 24 -55.28 30.57 -16.94
C ALA A 24 -56.52 29.81 -17.46
N CYS A 25 -56.74 28.59 -16.92
CA CYS A 25 -58.09 28.04 -16.81
C CYS A 25 -58.23 27.26 -15.52
N THR A 26 -59.15 27.64 -14.71
CA THR A 26 -59.67 27.09 -13.47
C THR A 26 -60.41 25.78 -13.70
N GLY A 27 -60.24 24.81 -12.76
CA GLY A 27 -61.13 23.64 -12.68
C GLY A 27 -60.60 22.53 -11.77
N GLY A 28 -61.13 22.49 -10.56
CA GLY A 28 -61.43 21.41 -9.61
C GLY A 28 -60.66 20.11 -9.54
N GLY A 29 -60.04 19.94 -8.36
CA GLY A 29 -60.07 18.77 -7.50
C GLY A 29 -59.55 17.43 -7.99
N THR A 30 -58.49 17.03 -7.36
CA THR A 30 -58.17 15.74 -6.67
C THR A 30 -56.67 15.67 -6.46
N ALA A 31 -56.23 15.41 -5.22
CA ALA A 31 -54.85 15.28 -4.88
C ALA A 31 -54.22 14.08 -5.60
N PRO A 32 -53.05 14.21 -6.24
CA PRO A 32 -52.33 13.08 -6.76
C PRO A 32 -51.57 12.41 -5.60
N ALA A 33 -51.63 11.08 -5.53
CA ALA A 33 -50.79 10.23 -4.73
C ALA A 33 -49.32 10.53 -5.03
N PRO A 34 -48.37 10.29 -4.06
CA PRO A 34 -46.96 10.50 -4.33
C PRO A 34 -46.50 9.54 -5.43
N ALA A 35 -46.04 10.11 -6.51
CA ALA A 35 -45.41 9.38 -7.59
C ALA A 35 -44.15 8.75 -7.01
N GLY A 36 -44.14 7.41 -6.92
CA GLY A 36 -42.93 6.65 -6.68
C GLY A 36 -41.89 7.06 -7.72
N GLN A 37 -40.76 7.53 -7.27
CA GLN A 37 -39.56 7.68 -8.10
C GLN A 37 -39.14 6.28 -8.58
N GLY A 38 -39.72 5.84 -9.66
CA GLY A 38 -39.17 4.78 -10.48
C GLY A 38 -37.91 5.34 -11.13
N GLY A 39 -36.78 5.21 -10.46
CA GLY A 39 -35.49 5.33 -11.10
C GLY A 39 -35.44 4.26 -12.17
N THR A 40 -35.51 4.65 -13.44
CA THR A 40 -35.10 3.80 -14.54
C THR A 40 -33.62 3.54 -14.37
N SER A 41 -33.28 2.37 -13.77
CA SER A 41 -31.94 1.81 -13.85
C SER A 41 -31.60 1.75 -15.34
N ALA A 42 -30.51 2.41 -15.74
CA ALA A 42 -29.91 2.16 -17.04
C ALA A 42 -29.72 0.64 -17.18
N PRO A 43 -29.92 0.05 -18.38
CA PRO A 43 -29.67 -1.37 -18.57
C PRO A 43 -28.27 -1.66 -18.07
N ALA A 44 -28.14 -2.69 -17.23
CA ALA A 44 -26.85 -3.10 -16.67
C ALA A 44 -25.90 -3.36 -17.85
N SER A 45 -24.91 -2.50 -18.02
CA SER A 45 -23.81 -2.75 -18.95
C SER A 45 -23.05 -3.95 -18.43
N ASN A 46 -22.63 -4.87 -19.30
CA ASN A 46 -21.73 -5.95 -18.89
C ASN A 46 -20.29 -5.48 -18.77
N ASP A 47 -20.06 -4.18 -18.88
CA ASP A 47 -18.75 -3.56 -18.79
C ASP A 47 -18.40 -3.30 -17.34
N LEU A 48 -17.17 -3.68 -16.96
CA LEU A 48 -16.58 -3.39 -15.68
C LEU A 48 -15.33 -2.53 -15.86
N ARG A 49 -15.01 -1.75 -14.83
CA ARG A 49 -13.78 -1.00 -14.76
C ARG A 49 -13.02 -1.36 -13.48
N TRP A 50 -11.77 -1.82 -13.66
CA TRP A 50 -10.85 -2.19 -12.60
C TRP A 50 -9.71 -1.17 -12.51
N PHE A 51 -9.35 -0.71 -11.32
CA PHE A 51 -8.25 0.20 -11.10
C PHE A 51 -7.22 -0.38 -10.11
N ASP A 52 -5.96 -0.39 -10.54
CA ASP A 52 -4.87 -1.05 -9.84
C ASP A 52 -3.60 -0.19 -9.82
N TYR A 53 -2.55 -0.68 -9.15
CA TYR A 53 -1.18 -0.13 -9.18
C TYR A 53 -0.13 -1.23 -9.37
N GLU A 54 -0.51 -2.37 -9.96
CA GLU A 54 0.42 -3.45 -10.27
C GLU A 54 1.55 -3.01 -11.20
N SER A 55 2.72 -3.61 -11.02
CA SER A 55 3.85 -3.50 -11.94
C SER A 55 3.52 -4.09 -13.31
N ALA A 56 4.31 -3.74 -14.32
CA ALA A 56 4.02 -4.16 -15.70
C ALA A 56 3.85 -5.68 -15.84
N GLN A 57 4.69 -6.49 -15.20
CA GLN A 57 4.61 -7.95 -15.30
C GLN A 57 3.38 -8.50 -14.55
N SER A 58 3.15 -8.07 -13.32
CA SER A 58 1.99 -8.49 -12.53
C SER A 58 0.68 -8.02 -13.16
N LEU A 59 0.69 -6.82 -13.77
CA LEU A 59 -0.46 -6.30 -14.51
C LEU A 59 -0.86 -7.17 -15.71
N GLU A 60 0.10 -7.69 -16.47
CA GLU A 60 -0.21 -8.59 -17.59
C GLU A 60 -0.81 -9.92 -17.09
N LEU A 61 -0.29 -10.48 -15.98
CA LEU A 61 -0.89 -11.65 -15.35
C LEU A 61 -2.32 -11.37 -14.87
N LEU A 62 -2.55 -10.20 -14.26
CA LEU A 62 -3.90 -9.80 -13.83
C LEU A 62 -4.86 -9.68 -15.01
N LYS A 63 -4.46 -9.00 -16.08
CA LYS A 63 -5.27 -8.87 -17.31
C LYS A 63 -5.60 -10.23 -17.94
N GLU A 64 -4.64 -11.16 -17.95
CA GLU A 64 -4.86 -12.52 -18.44
C GLU A 64 -5.95 -13.24 -17.64
N GLN A 65 -5.90 -13.15 -16.31
CA GLN A 65 -6.92 -13.78 -15.47
C GLN A 65 -8.28 -13.09 -15.60
N ILE A 66 -8.32 -11.76 -15.66
CA ILE A 66 -9.56 -11.01 -15.89
C ILE A 66 -10.19 -11.39 -17.25
N ALA A 67 -9.38 -11.54 -18.31
CA ALA A 67 -9.89 -11.96 -19.61
C ALA A 67 -10.51 -13.39 -19.59
N LYS A 68 -9.99 -14.30 -18.75
CA LYS A 68 -10.60 -15.61 -18.52
C LYS A 68 -11.97 -15.48 -17.84
N PHE A 69 -12.07 -14.62 -16.84
CA PHE A 69 -13.35 -14.33 -16.20
C PHE A 69 -14.34 -13.73 -17.19
N ASP A 70 -13.94 -12.71 -17.95
CA ASP A 70 -14.77 -12.03 -18.93
C ASP A 70 -15.37 -13.01 -19.95
N ALA A 71 -14.54 -13.94 -20.45
CA ALA A 71 -14.99 -14.98 -21.39
C ALA A 71 -16.03 -15.94 -20.76
N GLN A 72 -15.97 -16.20 -19.46
CA GLN A 72 -16.92 -17.07 -18.74
C GLN A 72 -18.20 -16.33 -18.34
N ALA A 73 -18.04 -15.08 -17.88
CA ALA A 73 -19.14 -14.28 -17.30
C ALA A 73 -19.91 -13.43 -18.34
N GLY A 74 -19.39 -13.35 -19.58
CA GLY A 74 -19.95 -12.51 -20.64
C GLY A 74 -19.79 -11.01 -20.31
N THR A 75 -18.70 -10.64 -19.64
CA THR A 75 -18.36 -9.25 -19.27
C THR A 75 -17.24 -8.71 -20.15
N THR A 76 -16.97 -7.41 -20.05
CA THR A 76 -15.81 -6.75 -20.62
C THR A 76 -15.19 -5.86 -19.54
N THR A 77 -13.99 -6.18 -19.08
CA THR A 77 -13.34 -5.43 -18.00
C THR A 77 -12.19 -4.58 -18.54
N THR A 78 -12.28 -3.27 -18.38
CA THR A 78 -11.16 -2.36 -18.63
C THR A 78 -10.30 -2.28 -17.37
N VAL A 79 -9.00 -2.52 -17.50
CA VAL A 79 -8.02 -2.46 -16.41
C VAL A 79 -7.13 -1.25 -16.57
N ASP A 80 -7.27 -0.28 -15.67
CA ASP A 80 -6.38 0.88 -15.53
C ASP A 80 -5.37 0.61 -14.40
N SER A 81 -4.11 1.06 -14.56
CA SER A 81 -3.09 0.91 -13.52
C SER A 81 -2.15 2.11 -13.44
N LEU A 82 -1.62 2.36 -12.23
CA LEU A 82 -0.55 3.33 -11.95
C LEU A 82 0.64 2.60 -11.32
N PRO A 83 1.47 1.92 -12.12
CA PRO A 83 2.57 1.12 -11.59
C PRO A 83 3.73 1.95 -11.06
N GLY A 84 4.59 1.33 -10.26
CA GLY A 84 5.83 1.91 -9.76
C GLY A 84 5.57 3.12 -8.85
N SER A 85 6.24 4.24 -9.10
CA SER A 85 6.06 5.48 -8.33
C SER A 85 4.66 6.07 -8.43
N GLY A 86 3.86 5.66 -9.41
CA GLY A 86 2.45 6.02 -9.50
C GLY A 86 1.62 5.53 -8.31
N ALA A 87 2.04 4.47 -7.62
CA ALA A 87 1.39 3.98 -6.41
C ALA A 87 1.33 5.06 -5.30
N ALA A 88 2.31 5.96 -5.22
CA ALA A 88 2.33 7.03 -4.22
C ALA A 88 1.18 8.05 -4.40
N VAL A 89 0.69 8.24 -5.62
CA VAL A 89 -0.40 9.19 -5.94
C VAL A 89 -1.73 8.48 -6.23
N TYR A 90 -1.72 7.16 -6.22
CA TYR A 90 -2.86 6.31 -6.53
C TYR A 90 -4.11 6.61 -5.69
N PRO A 91 -4.04 6.71 -4.34
CA PRO A 91 -5.22 6.96 -3.52
C PRO A 91 -5.88 8.32 -3.82
N ASP A 92 -5.07 9.35 -4.10
CA ASP A 92 -5.59 10.69 -4.41
C ASP A 92 -6.25 10.75 -5.79
N LYS A 93 -5.68 10.04 -6.78
CA LYS A 93 -6.30 9.90 -8.10
C LYS A 93 -7.61 9.13 -8.01
N LEU A 94 -7.62 7.99 -7.34
CA LEU A 94 -8.83 7.18 -7.12
C LEU A 94 -9.93 8.01 -6.45
N ARG A 95 -9.61 8.74 -5.39
CA ARG A 95 -10.56 9.62 -4.70
C ARG A 95 -11.14 10.67 -5.64
N THR A 96 -10.31 11.29 -6.48
CA THR A 96 -10.74 12.30 -7.46
C THR A 96 -11.71 11.71 -8.48
N GLU A 97 -11.45 10.52 -9.00
CA GLU A 97 -12.32 9.84 -9.96
C GLU A 97 -13.67 9.45 -9.33
N LEU A 98 -13.64 8.91 -8.10
CA LEU A 98 -14.85 8.55 -7.37
C LEU A 98 -15.73 9.77 -7.04
N LEU A 99 -15.12 10.90 -6.63
CA LEU A 99 -15.85 12.16 -6.41
C LEU A 99 -16.46 12.71 -7.71
N GLY A 100 -15.76 12.57 -8.82
CA GLY A 100 -16.24 12.99 -10.15
C GLY A 100 -17.32 12.08 -10.74
N GLY A 101 -17.73 11.01 -10.06
CA GLY A 101 -18.71 10.04 -10.55
C GLY A 101 -18.23 9.18 -11.73
N LYS A 102 -16.92 9.16 -11.97
CA LYS A 102 -16.24 8.39 -13.02
C LYS A 102 -15.31 7.31 -12.44
N GLY A 103 -15.50 6.95 -11.19
CA GLY A 103 -14.67 5.96 -10.52
C GLY A 103 -14.83 4.55 -11.12
N PRO A 104 -13.86 3.65 -10.85
CA PRO A 104 -13.93 2.25 -11.24
C PRO A 104 -15.06 1.52 -10.51
N ASP A 105 -15.44 0.33 -11.00
CA ASP A 105 -16.34 -0.57 -10.29
C ASP A 105 -15.61 -1.29 -9.16
N VAL A 106 -14.39 -1.72 -9.44
CA VAL A 106 -13.49 -2.39 -8.48
C VAL A 106 -12.16 -1.66 -8.44
N TRP A 107 -11.60 -1.52 -7.26
CA TRP A 107 -10.23 -1.04 -7.10
C TRP A 107 -9.46 -1.81 -6.04
N ARG A 108 -8.17 -1.93 -6.23
CA ARG A 108 -7.23 -2.39 -5.21
C ARG A 108 -6.90 -1.25 -4.26
N ILE A 109 -6.74 -1.55 -2.98
CA ILE A 109 -6.37 -0.57 -1.95
C ILE A 109 -5.65 -1.26 -0.79
N TRP A 110 -4.83 -0.50 -0.10
CA TRP A 110 -4.29 -0.89 1.19
C TRP A 110 -5.34 -0.77 2.29
N GLY A 111 -5.22 -1.63 3.30
CA GLY A 111 -6.02 -1.57 4.51
C GLY A 111 -5.70 -0.37 5.41
N GLY A 112 -6.22 -0.39 6.63
CA GLY A 112 -5.95 0.64 7.63
C GLY A 112 -6.39 2.04 7.20
N GLN A 113 -5.62 3.05 7.59
CA GLN A 113 -5.97 4.47 7.40
C GLN A 113 -5.89 4.94 5.93
N ILE A 114 -5.34 4.15 5.02
CA ILE A 114 -5.38 4.46 3.58
C ILE A 114 -6.75 4.09 3.01
N GLY A 115 -7.32 2.94 3.39
CA GLY A 115 -8.63 2.48 2.94
C GLY A 115 -9.81 3.16 3.66
N ALA A 116 -9.67 3.50 4.93
CA ALA A 116 -10.73 4.07 5.76
C ALA A 116 -11.45 5.29 5.14
N PRO A 117 -10.79 6.27 4.52
CA PRO A 117 -11.48 7.44 3.96
C PRO A 117 -12.50 7.11 2.87
N PHE A 118 -12.32 6.02 2.12
CA PHE A 118 -13.28 5.59 1.09
C PHE A 118 -14.58 5.05 1.70
N VAL A 119 -14.47 4.44 2.88
CA VAL A 119 -15.61 3.91 3.64
C VAL A 119 -16.36 5.05 4.33
N THR A 120 -15.65 5.92 5.04
CA THR A 120 -16.21 7.11 5.70
C THR A 120 -16.93 8.02 4.70
N ALA A 121 -16.39 8.18 3.48
CA ALA A 121 -17.01 8.93 2.40
C ALA A 121 -18.14 8.17 1.66
N LYS A 122 -18.48 6.95 2.10
CA LYS A 122 -19.50 6.08 1.48
C LYS A 122 -19.25 5.84 -0.03
N GLN A 123 -17.97 5.78 -0.40
CA GLN A 123 -17.54 5.46 -1.76
C GLN A 123 -17.38 3.95 -1.95
N ALA A 124 -16.97 3.24 -0.89
CA ALA A 124 -16.89 1.79 -0.87
C ALA A 124 -18.20 1.16 -0.36
N MET A 125 -18.60 0.04 -0.96
CA MET A 125 -19.77 -0.74 -0.60
C MET A 125 -19.49 -1.60 0.64
N ASP A 126 -20.52 -1.86 1.47
CA ASP A 126 -20.49 -2.95 2.45
C ASP A 126 -20.60 -4.30 1.75
N LEU A 127 -19.58 -5.11 1.89
CA LEU A 127 -19.46 -6.41 1.23
C LEU A 127 -19.94 -7.60 2.10
N ALA A 128 -20.48 -7.35 3.29
CA ALA A 128 -20.98 -8.42 4.18
C ALA A 128 -21.94 -9.41 3.48
N PRO A 129 -22.87 -8.98 2.58
CA PRO A 129 -23.71 -9.92 1.82
C PRO A 129 -22.91 -10.81 0.88
N TYR A 130 -21.84 -10.32 0.27
CA TYR A 130 -20.96 -11.09 -0.62
C TYR A 130 -20.03 -12.01 0.15
N TYR A 131 -19.59 -11.63 1.35
CA TYR A 131 -18.87 -12.52 2.27
C TYR A 131 -19.68 -13.77 2.56
N GLN A 132 -20.99 -13.62 2.81
CA GLN A 132 -21.91 -14.76 2.98
C GLN A 132 -22.11 -15.54 1.68
N LYS A 133 -22.36 -14.86 0.55
CA LYS A 133 -22.64 -15.48 -0.76
C LYS A 133 -21.49 -16.37 -1.22
N PHE A 134 -20.23 -15.91 -1.06
CA PHE A 134 -19.04 -16.59 -1.56
C PHE A 134 -18.27 -17.37 -0.49
N GLY A 135 -18.68 -17.29 0.78
CA GLY A 135 -18.01 -17.97 1.89
C GLY A 135 -16.61 -17.41 2.18
N TRP A 136 -16.36 -16.13 1.94
CA TRP A 136 -15.03 -15.52 2.11
C TRP A 136 -14.53 -15.60 3.54
N ASP A 137 -15.40 -15.52 4.56
CA ASP A 137 -15.03 -15.67 5.98
C ASP A 137 -14.32 -17.00 6.29
N SER A 138 -14.64 -18.07 5.57
CA SER A 138 -14.05 -19.39 5.77
C SER A 138 -12.82 -19.66 4.90
N ARG A 139 -12.60 -18.88 3.86
CA ARG A 139 -11.54 -19.05 2.86
C ARG A 139 -10.37 -18.12 3.06
N ILE A 140 -10.58 -16.99 3.74
CA ILE A 140 -9.60 -15.91 3.88
C ILE A 140 -9.16 -15.83 5.34
N ASN A 141 -7.88 -15.51 5.56
CA ASN A 141 -7.33 -15.31 6.89
C ASN A 141 -8.08 -14.20 7.66
N THR A 142 -8.52 -14.51 8.87
CA THR A 142 -9.33 -13.60 9.70
C THR A 142 -8.61 -12.28 10.00
N VAL A 143 -7.31 -12.32 10.32
CA VAL A 143 -6.52 -11.10 10.59
C VAL A 143 -6.47 -10.19 9.36
N ALA A 144 -6.40 -10.77 8.16
CA ALA A 144 -6.45 -9.99 6.94
C ALA A 144 -7.85 -9.37 6.71
N ILE A 145 -8.93 -10.09 7.04
CA ILE A 145 -10.30 -9.55 6.97
C ILE A 145 -10.46 -8.36 7.93
N GLU A 146 -9.91 -8.46 9.14
CA GLU A 146 -9.90 -7.35 10.10
C GLU A 146 -9.18 -6.12 9.54
N GLY A 147 -8.06 -6.30 8.83
CA GLY A 147 -7.33 -5.23 8.17
C GLY A 147 -8.10 -4.50 7.06
N MET A 148 -9.18 -5.11 6.53
CA MET A 148 -10.07 -4.55 5.50
C MET A 148 -11.49 -4.29 6.03
N THR A 149 -11.66 -4.32 7.35
CA THR A 149 -12.91 -3.99 8.06
C THR A 149 -12.74 -2.64 8.77
N PHE A 150 -13.60 -1.70 8.48
CA PHE A 150 -13.51 -0.32 8.95
C PHE A 150 -14.76 0.05 9.75
N GLU A 151 -14.59 0.37 11.04
CA GLU A 151 -15.72 0.69 11.94
C GLU A 151 -16.84 -0.37 11.91
N GLY A 152 -16.46 -1.64 11.77
CA GLY A 152 -17.38 -2.78 11.68
C GLY A 152 -17.95 -3.05 10.29
N VAL A 153 -17.64 -2.23 9.29
CA VAL A 153 -18.06 -2.43 7.89
C VAL A 153 -17.01 -3.27 7.14
N LYS A 154 -17.39 -4.43 6.63
CA LYS A 154 -16.57 -5.25 5.72
C LYS A 154 -16.55 -4.62 4.32
N ALA A 155 -15.74 -3.58 4.13
CA ALA A 155 -15.72 -2.81 2.89
C ALA A 155 -14.70 -3.30 1.86
N GLY A 156 -13.76 -4.16 2.26
CA GLY A 156 -12.80 -4.74 1.34
C GLY A 156 -12.68 -6.25 1.49
N VAL A 157 -12.21 -6.91 0.43
CA VAL A 157 -11.89 -8.34 0.43
C VAL A 157 -10.38 -8.48 0.28
N PRO A 158 -9.64 -8.92 1.32
CA PRO A 158 -8.19 -9.03 1.26
C PRO A 158 -7.77 -10.20 0.38
N PHE A 159 -6.79 -9.96 -0.49
CA PHE A 159 -6.20 -10.99 -1.33
C PHE A 159 -4.75 -11.31 -0.94
N THR A 160 -4.07 -10.37 -0.26
CA THR A 160 -2.68 -10.53 0.19
C THR A 160 -2.44 -9.86 1.53
N ALA A 161 -1.57 -10.46 2.36
CA ALA A 161 -1.00 -9.89 3.58
C ALA A 161 0.52 -9.94 3.45
N ARG A 162 1.12 -8.79 3.25
CA ARG A 162 2.55 -8.68 2.95
C ARG A 162 3.34 -8.42 4.22
N ALA A 163 4.46 -9.12 4.39
CA ALA A 163 5.40 -8.96 5.50
C ALA A 163 6.79 -8.61 4.96
N MET A 164 7.45 -7.64 5.60
CA MET A 164 8.76 -7.16 5.17
C MET A 164 9.87 -8.07 5.67
N GLY A 165 10.82 -8.35 4.79
CA GLY A 165 12.08 -9.02 5.11
C GLY A 165 13.26 -8.34 4.43
N ALA A 166 14.47 -8.73 4.79
CA ALA A 166 15.69 -8.32 4.09
C ALA A 166 15.93 -9.27 2.91
N TRP A 167 15.68 -8.78 1.70
CA TRP A 167 15.92 -9.51 0.44
C TRP A 167 17.32 -9.18 -0.05
N TYR A 168 18.19 -10.18 -0.20
CA TYR A 168 19.61 -9.96 -0.40
C TYR A 168 20.23 -10.78 -1.53
N ASN A 169 21.37 -10.29 -2.02
CA ASN A 169 22.20 -10.95 -3.01
C ASN A 169 23.28 -11.78 -2.29
N LYS A 170 23.19 -13.12 -2.43
CA LYS A 170 24.10 -14.05 -1.76
C LYS A 170 25.57 -13.83 -2.13
N SER A 171 25.85 -13.57 -3.42
CA SER A 171 27.23 -13.38 -3.87
C SER A 171 27.91 -12.16 -3.24
N LEU A 172 27.13 -11.10 -2.93
CA LEU A 172 27.66 -9.91 -2.26
C LEU A 172 27.89 -10.15 -0.77
N PHE A 173 27.04 -10.93 -0.10
CA PHE A 173 27.23 -11.37 1.28
C PHE A 173 28.48 -12.27 1.40
N GLU A 174 28.63 -13.26 0.50
CA GLU A 174 29.81 -14.13 0.43
C GLU A 174 31.09 -13.32 0.19
N LYS A 175 31.08 -12.36 -0.74
CA LYS A 175 32.20 -11.46 -1.02
C LYS A 175 32.61 -10.65 0.22
N ALA A 176 31.67 -10.28 1.08
CA ALA A 176 31.92 -9.60 2.35
C ALA A 176 32.29 -10.57 3.52
N GLY A 177 32.35 -11.87 3.26
CA GLY A 177 32.64 -12.90 4.29
C GLY A 177 31.46 -13.13 5.25
N ILE A 178 30.22 -12.83 4.83
CA ILE A 178 29.01 -13.07 5.61
C ILE A 178 28.44 -14.42 5.18
N THR A 179 28.49 -15.41 6.07
CA THR A 179 28.09 -16.80 5.78
C THR A 179 26.73 -17.20 6.38
N ASN A 180 26.24 -16.42 7.32
CA ASN A 180 24.96 -16.68 7.99
C ASN A 180 24.12 -15.40 8.00
N ASP A 181 22.81 -15.56 8.03
CA ASP A 181 21.88 -14.46 8.24
C ASP A 181 22.10 -13.86 9.65
N PRO A 182 22.08 -12.52 9.79
CA PRO A 182 22.22 -11.87 11.11
C PRO A 182 21.10 -12.30 12.07
N ALA A 183 21.49 -12.78 13.26
CA ALA A 183 20.56 -13.25 14.30
C ALA A 183 20.26 -12.18 15.37
N SER A 184 20.99 -11.06 15.37
CA SER A 184 20.79 -9.92 16.27
C SER A 184 21.01 -8.60 15.54
N TYR A 185 20.52 -7.50 16.13
CA TYR A 185 20.76 -6.17 15.58
C TYR A 185 22.27 -5.84 15.51
N ALA A 186 23.03 -6.24 16.52
CA ALA A 186 24.48 -6.06 16.51
C ALA A 186 25.18 -6.83 15.38
N GLU A 187 24.75 -8.06 15.09
CA GLU A 187 25.26 -8.83 13.95
C GLU A 187 24.87 -8.20 12.60
N LEU A 188 23.68 -7.59 12.51
CA LEU A 188 23.27 -6.85 11.31
C LEU A 188 24.16 -5.61 11.09
N GLU A 189 24.49 -4.87 12.16
CA GLU A 189 25.43 -3.76 12.10
C GLU A 189 26.83 -4.23 11.66
N GLU A 190 27.34 -5.34 12.23
CA GLU A 190 28.60 -5.95 11.81
C GLU A 190 28.58 -6.39 10.33
N ALA A 191 27.48 -6.96 9.88
CA ALA A 191 27.31 -7.33 8.48
C ALA A 191 27.34 -6.10 7.55
N ASN A 192 26.71 -5.00 7.95
CA ASN A 192 26.76 -3.74 7.21
C ASN A 192 28.20 -3.19 7.12
N ASP A 193 28.98 -3.25 8.21
CA ASP A 193 30.38 -2.82 8.22
C ASP A 193 31.28 -3.70 7.33
N LYS A 194 31.05 -5.01 7.32
CA LYS A 194 31.74 -5.95 6.41
C LYS A 194 31.42 -5.65 4.94
N LEU A 195 30.16 -5.38 4.63
CA LEU A 195 29.73 -5.01 3.28
C LEU A 195 30.42 -3.71 2.81
N LEU A 196 30.40 -2.66 3.65
CA LEU A 196 31.11 -1.41 3.34
C LEU A 196 32.60 -1.61 3.15
N SER A 197 33.24 -2.43 4.01
CA SER A 197 34.68 -2.75 3.89
C SER A 197 35.00 -3.49 2.59
N ALA A 198 34.05 -4.23 2.05
CA ALA A 198 34.12 -4.89 0.74
C ALA A 198 33.77 -3.95 -0.45
N GLY A 199 33.51 -2.67 -0.18
CA GLY A 199 33.11 -1.67 -1.19
C GLY A 199 31.68 -1.82 -1.69
N ILE A 200 30.80 -2.40 -0.87
CA ILE A 200 29.39 -2.67 -1.20
C ILE A 200 28.50 -1.81 -0.30
N THR A 201 27.61 -1.03 -0.90
CA THR A 201 26.55 -0.33 -0.14
C THR A 201 25.60 -1.38 0.47
N PRO A 202 25.39 -1.41 1.80
CA PRO A 202 24.58 -2.45 2.43
C PRO A 202 23.12 -2.46 1.99
N CYS A 203 22.35 -1.48 2.41
CA CYS A 203 20.88 -1.49 2.29
C CYS A 203 20.40 -0.51 1.21
N ALA A 204 19.68 -1.01 0.21
CA ALA A 204 18.96 -0.19 -0.74
C ALA A 204 17.73 0.43 -0.07
N THR A 205 17.65 1.75 0.00
CA THR A 205 16.45 2.46 0.43
C THR A 205 16.33 3.81 -0.26
N GLY A 206 15.09 4.27 -0.50
CA GLY A 206 14.78 5.53 -1.16
C GLY A 206 13.72 6.32 -0.39
N GLY A 207 14.00 7.60 -0.14
CA GLY A 207 13.19 8.47 0.69
C GLY A 207 12.32 9.47 -0.07
N LYS A 208 12.34 9.48 -1.42
CA LYS A 208 11.62 10.47 -2.24
C LYS A 208 10.13 10.63 -1.87
N TYR A 209 9.48 9.54 -1.48
CA TYR A 209 8.08 9.53 -1.08
C TYR A 209 7.88 9.20 0.42
N GLY A 210 8.94 9.01 1.19
CA GLY A 210 8.91 8.71 2.62
C GLY A 210 8.70 7.23 2.95
N TRP A 211 7.78 6.54 2.29
CA TRP A 211 7.31 5.21 2.65
C TRP A 211 8.38 4.09 2.58
N HIS A 212 9.36 4.18 1.68
CA HIS A 212 10.34 3.10 1.56
C HIS A 212 11.43 3.19 2.65
N ILE A 213 11.94 4.40 2.91
CA ILE A 213 12.89 4.62 4.00
C ILE A 213 12.23 4.44 5.38
N MET A 214 10.93 4.63 5.48
CA MET A 214 10.11 4.35 6.66
C MET A 214 10.28 2.91 7.15
N ARG A 215 10.36 1.93 6.25
CA ARG A 215 10.51 0.51 6.60
C ARG A 215 11.75 0.24 7.46
N LEU A 216 12.83 0.97 7.21
CA LEU A 216 14.02 0.92 8.05
C LEU A 216 13.75 1.50 9.44
N TYR A 217 13.12 2.68 9.51
CA TYR A 217 12.82 3.29 10.82
C TYR A 217 11.87 2.42 11.66
N GLU A 218 10.83 1.85 11.05
CA GLU A 218 9.89 0.96 11.74
C GLU A 218 10.58 -0.26 12.35
N TYR A 219 11.50 -0.86 11.62
CA TYR A 219 12.32 -1.94 12.12
C TYR A 219 13.15 -1.51 13.35
N LEU A 220 13.77 -0.32 13.29
CA LEU A 220 14.55 0.23 14.39
C LEU A 220 13.66 0.60 15.58
N LEU A 221 12.44 1.05 15.34
CA LEU A 221 11.47 1.31 16.41
C LEU A 221 11.00 0.02 17.07
N GLU A 222 10.65 -1.02 16.32
CA GLU A 222 10.31 -2.34 16.88
C GLU A 222 11.48 -2.92 17.70
N THR A 223 12.71 -2.73 17.22
CA THR A 223 13.95 -3.19 17.90
C THR A 223 14.15 -2.47 19.24
N SER A 224 13.91 -1.17 19.33
CA SER A 224 14.12 -0.39 20.55
C SER A 224 12.93 -0.38 21.51
N ALA A 225 11.71 -0.38 20.99
CA ALA A 225 10.48 -0.29 21.78
C ALA A 225 9.93 -1.67 22.20
N GLY A 226 10.13 -2.68 21.37
CA GLY A 226 9.49 -3.98 21.51
C GLY A 226 8.01 -3.98 21.12
N PRO A 227 7.42 -5.19 20.97
CA PRO A 227 6.09 -5.36 20.40
C PRO A 227 4.97 -4.60 21.13
N GLU A 228 4.94 -4.71 22.46
CA GLU A 228 3.85 -4.12 23.24
C GLU A 228 3.83 -2.59 23.19
N LEU A 229 5.02 -1.98 23.34
CA LEU A 229 5.12 -0.54 23.29
C LEU A 229 4.89 0.00 21.90
N HIS A 230 5.44 -0.67 20.87
CA HIS A 230 5.23 -0.27 19.48
C HIS A 230 3.75 -0.26 19.13
N ASP A 231 2.98 -1.30 19.50
CA ASP A 231 1.52 -1.33 19.27
C ASP A 231 0.78 -0.17 19.94
N LYS A 232 1.17 0.19 21.16
CA LYS A 232 0.58 1.34 21.87
C LYS A 232 0.93 2.68 21.22
N LEU A 233 2.17 2.81 20.72
CA LEU A 233 2.60 3.98 19.96
C LEU A 233 1.79 4.17 18.67
N LEU A 234 1.56 3.09 17.92
CA LEU A 234 0.76 3.11 16.69
C LEU A 234 -0.71 3.50 16.92
N LYS A 235 -1.24 3.21 18.11
CA LYS A 235 -2.61 3.57 18.51
C LYS A 235 -2.72 4.95 19.17
N GLY A 236 -1.58 5.61 19.44
CA GLY A 236 -1.56 6.87 20.20
C GLY A 236 -1.90 6.70 21.70
N GLU A 237 -1.76 5.48 22.23
CA GLU A 237 -2.03 5.15 23.64
C GLU A 237 -0.83 5.43 24.54
N GLU A 238 0.37 5.60 23.95
CA GLU A 238 1.61 5.92 24.64
C GLU A 238 2.32 7.12 24.02
N SER A 239 3.17 7.77 24.83
CA SER A 239 3.93 8.92 24.36
C SER A 239 5.05 8.53 23.40
N TRP A 240 5.19 9.28 22.30
CA TRP A 240 6.33 9.20 21.39
C TRP A 240 7.55 9.98 21.90
N ASP A 241 7.38 10.95 22.83
CA ASP A 241 8.47 11.65 23.50
C ASP A 241 9.01 10.79 24.65
N ARG A 242 9.84 9.80 24.30
CA ARG A 242 10.39 8.81 25.23
C ARG A 242 11.71 8.21 24.74
N PRO A 243 12.53 7.66 25.66
CA PRO A 243 13.89 7.18 25.35
C PRO A 243 13.97 6.11 24.24
N GLU A 244 12.99 5.19 24.17
CA GLU A 244 12.99 4.11 23.18
C GLU A 244 12.79 4.67 21.75
N VAL A 245 11.94 5.68 21.60
CA VAL A 245 11.70 6.37 20.31
C VAL A 245 12.92 7.20 19.93
N VAL A 246 13.53 7.93 20.89
CA VAL A 246 14.79 8.66 20.67
C VAL A 246 15.90 7.71 20.23
N THR A 247 15.99 6.51 20.84
CA THR A 247 16.93 5.47 20.43
C THR A 247 16.71 5.03 19.00
N ALA A 248 15.45 4.81 18.59
CA ALA A 248 15.12 4.46 17.21
C ALA A 248 15.55 5.54 16.21
N PHE A 249 15.27 6.83 16.48
CA PHE A 249 15.71 7.94 15.64
C PHE A 249 17.24 8.10 15.63
N THR A 250 17.91 7.88 16.76
CA THR A 250 19.38 7.87 16.83
C THR A 250 19.97 6.79 15.94
N ASN A 251 19.46 5.56 16.02
CA ASN A 251 19.89 4.46 15.16
C ASN A 251 19.57 4.74 13.68
N PHE A 252 18.42 5.32 13.38
CA PHE A 252 18.04 5.67 12.01
C PHE A 252 19.03 6.68 11.39
N LYS A 253 19.42 7.70 12.15
CA LYS A 253 20.45 8.64 11.72
C LYS A 253 21.82 7.97 11.60
N LYS A 254 22.18 7.06 12.54
CA LYS A 254 23.41 6.26 12.48
C LYS A 254 23.53 5.51 11.15
N TRP A 255 22.47 4.92 10.65
CA TRP A 255 22.50 4.19 9.36
C TRP A 255 22.96 5.08 8.20
N GLN A 256 22.54 6.32 8.17
CA GLN A 256 23.01 7.29 7.17
C GLN A 256 24.46 7.73 7.44
N ASP A 257 24.79 8.09 8.69
CA ASP A 257 26.12 8.57 9.07
C ASP A 257 27.20 7.52 8.84
N GLN A 258 26.89 6.25 9.04
CA GLN A 258 27.77 5.09 8.74
C GLN A 258 27.74 4.68 7.27
N LYS A 259 26.94 5.34 6.41
CA LYS A 259 26.79 5.02 4.98
C LYS A 259 26.28 3.59 4.71
N TRP A 260 25.50 3.03 5.62
CA TRP A 260 24.83 1.75 5.41
C TRP A 260 23.65 1.84 4.44
N ILE A 261 23.20 3.05 4.14
CA ILE A 261 22.23 3.39 3.08
C ILE A 261 22.90 4.28 2.03
N PRO A 262 22.37 4.39 0.80
CA PRO A 262 22.97 5.17 -0.27
C PRO A 262 23.11 6.65 0.07
N ASP A 263 24.18 7.28 -0.39
CA ASP A 263 24.30 8.73 -0.35
C ASP A 263 23.13 9.37 -1.11
N GLY A 264 22.51 10.38 -0.52
CA GLY A 264 21.35 11.06 -1.10
C GLY A 264 20.07 10.22 -1.11
N ALA A 265 19.95 9.22 -0.24
CA ALA A 265 18.79 8.32 -0.14
C ALA A 265 17.44 9.06 -0.18
N LEU A 266 17.33 10.24 0.45
CA LEU A 266 16.09 11.04 0.47
C LEU A 266 15.59 11.47 -0.91
N GLY A 267 16.46 11.55 -1.91
CA GLY A 267 16.10 11.91 -3.29
C GLY A 267 15.87 10.70 -4.21
N LEU A 268 16.22 9.49 -3.76
CA LEU A 268 16.11 8.29 -4.58
C LEU A 268 14.66 7.81 -4.68
N ASP A 269 14.25 7.51 -5.90
CA ASP A 269 12.95 6.89 -6.16
C ASP A 269 12.99 5.41 -5.73
N PRO A 270 12.06 4.95 -4.89
CA PRO A 270 12.00 3.55 -4.49
C PRO A 270 11.98 2.57 -5.67
N SER A 271 11.28 2.89 -6.74
CA SER A 271 11.17 2.03 -7.92
C SER A 271 12.52 1.81 -8.63
N ASP A 272 13.45 2.76 -8.50
CA ASP A 272 14.79 2.67 -9.11
C ASP A 272 15.78 1.98 -8.15
N ILE A 273 15.72 2.29 -6.86
CA ILE A 273 16.72 1.84 -5.89
C ILE A 273 16.40 0.47 -5.31
N GLU A 274 15.13 0.15 -5.08
CA GLU A 274 14.72 -1.11 -4.43
C GLU A 274 15.26 -2.35 -5.18
N PRO A 275 15.23 -2.46 -6.53
CA PRO A 275 15.77 -3.60 -7.25
C PRO A 275 17.30 -3.58 -7.42
N SER A 276 18.02 -2.61 -6.85
CA SER A 276 19.48 -2.46 -7.06
C SER A 276 20.32 -3.62 -6.49
N TYR A 277 19.78 -4.37 -5.50
CA TYR A 277 20.44 -5.59 -4.98
C TYR A 277 20.48 -6.71 -6.03
N VAL A 278 19.46 -6.78 -6.90
CA VAL A 278 19.43 -7.73 -8.04
C VAL A 278 20.49 -7.38 -9.07
N GLN A 279 20.79 -6.09 -9.21
CA GLN A 279 21.80 -5.57 -10.11
C GLN A 279 23.23 -5.64 -9.54
N GLY A 280 23.38 -6.06 -8.27
CA GLY A 280 24.67 -6.13 -7.57
C GLY A 280 25.23 -4.76 -7.16
N LYS A 281 24.42 -3.72 -7.11
CA LYS A 281 24.80 -2.35 -6.68
C LYS A 281 24.71 -2.14 -5.18
N THR A 282 23.75 -2.79 -4.52
CA THR A 282 23.55 -2.83 -3.07
C THR A 282 23.45 -4.28 -2.63
N ALA A 283 23.67 -4.56 -1.34
CA ALA A 283 23.67 -5.94 -0.87
C ALA A 283 22.23 -6.46 -0.64
N TYR A 284 21.37 -5.66 -0.04
CA TYR A 284 19.99 -6.04 0.27
C TYR A 284 19.04 -4.85 0.25
N THR A 285 17.74 -5.13 0.36
CA THR A 285 16.68 -4.14 0.56
C THR A 285 15.63 -4.68 1.54
N ILE A 286 14.94 -3.79 2.25
CA ILE A 286 13.81 -4.14 3.14
C ILE A 286 12.52 -4.05 2.33
N THR A 287 11.97 -5.20 1.94
CA THR A 287 10.81 -5.27 1.06
C THR A 287 9.99 -6.54 1.30
N GLY A 288 8.88 -6.69 0.60
CA GLY A 288 7.99 -7.85 0.72
C GLY A 288 8.18 -8.88 -0.39
N GLN A 289 7.33 -9.89 -0.39
CA GLN A 289 7.43 -11.07 -1.26
C GLN A 289 7.27 -10.77 -2.75
N TRP A 290 6.73 -9.61 -3.16
CA TRP A 290 6.69 -9.18 -4.56
C TRP A 290 8.09 -9.07 -5.18
N ALA A 291 9.13 -8.90 -4.34
CA ALA A 291 10.51 -8.80 -4.78
C ALA A 291 10.97 -10.00 -5.62
N GLU A 292 10.47 -11.20 -5.36
CA GLU A 292 10.82 -12.38 -6.17
C GLU A 292 10.30 -12.25 -7.60
N ALA A 293 9.01 -11.91 -7.77
CA ALA A 293 8.41 -11.76 -9.10
C ALA A 293 8.85 -10.47 -9.80
N GLU A 294 8.81 -9.34 -9.09
CA GLU A 294 8.96 -8.01 -9.70
C GLU A 294 10.41 -7.55 -9.84
N HIS A 295 11.32 -8.04 -8.99
CA HIS A 295 12.72 -7.67 -9.07
C HIS A 295 13.57 -8.79 -9.67
N ILE A 296 13.50 -10.01 -9.08
CA ILE A 296 14.42 -11.11 -9.46
C ILE A 296 13.99 -11.73 -10.79
N GLN A 297 12.75 -12.22 -10.88
CA GLN A 297 12.25 -12.87 -12.09
C GLN A 297 12.07 -11.91 -13.26
N ALA A 298 11.61 -10.67 -12.99
CA ALA A 298 11.52 -9.63 -14.02
C ALA A 298 12.88 -9.29 -14.63
N ALA A 299 13.95 -9.34 -13.83
CA ALA A 299 15.34 -9.19 -14.31
C ALA A 299 15.91 -10.47 -14.94
N LYS A 300 15.12 -11.55 -15.03
CA LYS A 300 15.54 -12.87 -15.56
C LYS A 300 16.74 -13.45 -14.80
N LYS A 301 16.78 -13.24 -13.49
CA LYS A 301 17.79 -13.80 -12.58
C LYS A 301 17.29 -15.09 -11.95
N ASP A 302 18.23 -15.96 -11.56
CA ASP A 302 17.90 -17.19 -10.84
C ASP A 302 17.59 -16.84 -9.36
N PRO A 303 16.40 -17.18 -8.83
CA PRO A 303 16.11 -16.99 -7.41
C PRO A 303 17.12 -17.67 -6.46
N ALA A 304 17.80 -18.70 -6.91
CA ALA A 304 18.84 -19.38 -6.11
C ALA A 304 20.02 -18.48 -5.73
N ASP A 305 20.31 -17.43 -6.51
CA ASP A 305 21.36 -16.44 -6.25
C ASP A 305 21.00 -15.45 -5.14
N PHE A 306 19.77 -15.49 -4.67
CA PHE A 306 19.21 -14.56 -3.68
C PHE A 306 18.74 -15.28 -2.43
N GLY A 307 18.51 -14.52 -1.38
CA GLY A 307 17.95 -15.00 -0.14
C GLY A 307 17.02 -13.97 0.49
N VAL A 308 16.34 -14.38 1.53
CA VAL A 308 15.51 -13.51 2.36
C VAL A 308 15.65 -13.92 3.81
N PHE A 309 15.89 -12.98 4.70
CA PHE A 309 15.91 -13.22 6.14
C PHE A 309 15.02 -12.22 6.88
N GLN A 310 14.55 -12.65 8.05
CA GLN A 310 13.81 -11.80 8.95
C GLN A 310 14.77 -10.84 9.67
N LEU A 311 14.49 -9.53 9.65
CA LEU A 311 15.28 -8.55 10.40
C LEU A 311 15.20 -8.85 11.90
N PRO A 312 16.36 -8.99 12.58
CA PRO A 312 16.40 -9.42 13.98
C PRO A 312 16.05 -8.25 14.92
N THR A 313 14.93 -8.34 15.62
CA THR A 313 14.48 -7.31 16.59
C THR A 313 14.95 -7.58 18.03
N GLY A 314 15.34 -8.82 18.33
CA GLY A 314 15.71 -9.25 19.68
C GLY A 314 14.50 -9.49 20.60
N HIS A 315 13.28 -9.43 20.10
CA HIS A 315 12.04 -9.64 20.87
C HIS A 315 11.36 -10.97 20.55
N THR A 316 10.47 -11.40 21.44
CA THR A 316 9.64 -12.61 21.27
C THR A 316 8.18 -12.23 21.54
N PRO A 317 7.24 -12.45 20.59
CA PRO A 317 7.53 -12.95 19.23
C PRO A 317 8.37 -11.95 18.41
N GLN A 318 9.21 -12.48 17.53
CA GLN A 318 9.86 -11.63 16.54
C GLN A 318 8.84 -11.27 15.46
N ARG A 319 8.64 -9.98 15.24
CA ARG A 319 7.67 -9.45 14.28
C ARG A 319 8.37 -8.69 13.16
N HIS A 320 7.64 -8.42 12.10
CA HIS A 320 8.04 -7.52 11.01
C HIS A 320 6.96 -6.50 10.72
N SER A 321 7.29 -5.45 10.00
CA SER A 321 6.26 -4.58 9.43
C SER A 321 5.50 -5.34 8.34
N GLY A 322 4.23 -5.02 8.21
CA GLY A 322 3.40 -5.65 7.20
C GLY A 322 2.12 -4.89 6.95
N PHE A 323 1.43 -5.29 5.90
CA PHE A 323 0.18 -4.67 5.51
C PHE A 323 -0.71 -5.63 4.74
N VAL A 324 -2.00 -5.30 4.73
CA VAL A 324 -3.03 -6.01 3.98
C VAL A 324 -3.41 -5.18 2.77
N GLU A 325 -3.60 -5.85 1.64
CA GLU A 325 -4.20 -5.26 0.45
C GLU A 325 -5.44 -6.06 0.06
N GLY A 326 -6.44 -5.34 -0.38
CA GLY A 326 -7.71 -5.93 -0.78
C GLY A 326 -8.37 -5.16 -1.92
N TYR A 327 -9.50 -5.68 -2.35
CA TYR A 327 -10.35 -5.07 -3.36
C TYR A 327 -11.60 -4.50 -2.71
N MET A 328 -11.97 -3.29 -3.13
CA MET A 328 -13.24 -2.66 -2.77
C MET A 328 -14.13 -2.52 -4.00
N ILE A 329 -15.44 -2.50 -3.78
CA ILE A 329 -16.44 -2.25 -4.83
C ILE A 329 -17.02 -0.85 -4.63
N ASN A 330 -17.20 -0.13 -5.73
CA ASN A 330 -17.81 1.18 -5.75
C ASN A 330 -19.28 1.09 -5.28
N ALA A 331 -19.62 1.87 -4.26
CA ALA A 331 -21.01 1.95 -3.78
C ALA A 331 -22.00 2.43 -4.85
N ARG A 332 -21.50 3.02 -5.95
CA ARG A 332 -22.28 3.47 -7.10
C ARG A 332 -22.03 2.62 -8.36
N SER A 333 -21.41 1.43 -8.23
CA SER A 333 -21.25 0.52 -9.37
C SER A 333 -22.61 0.15 -9.97
N GLY A 334 -22.67 0.15 -11.29
CA GLY A 334 -23.83 -0.34 -12.03
C GLY A 334 -23.94 -1.88 -12.01
N ASN A 335 -22.84 -2.58 -11.69
CA ASN A 335 -22.72 -4.04 -11.73
C ASN A 335 -22.05 -4.60 -10.47
N PRO A 336 -22.58 -4.37 -9.26
CA PRO A 336 -21.93 -4.81 -8.03
C PRO A 336 -21.82 -6.34 -7.93
N ASP A 337 -22.82 -7.08 -8.42
CA ASP A 337 -22.80 -8.55 -8.43
C ASP A 337 -21.68 -9.09 -9.33
N LYS A 338 -21.49 -8.54 -10.52
CA LYS A 338 -20.43 -8.93 -11.44
C LYS A 338 -19.06 -8.53 -10.91
N SER A 339 -18.97 -7.37 -10.25
CA SER A 339 -17.75 -6.94 -9.54
C SER A 339 -17.37 -7.93 -8.44
N ALA A 340 -18.33 -8.39 -7.65
CA ALA A 340 -18.09 -9.37 -6.60
C ALA A 340 -17.75 -10.76 -7.16
N GLU A 341 -18.37 -11.19 -8.27
CA GLU A 341 -18.04 -12.43 -8.98
C GLU A 341 -16.61 -12.39 -9.53
N LEU A 342 -16.17 -11.25 -10.09
CA LEU A 342 -14.79 -11.07 -10.55
C LEU A 342 -13.80 -11.14 -9.37
N ILE A 343 -14.10 -10.48 -8.25
CA ILE A 343 -13.26 -10.59 -7.05
C ILE A 343 -13.20 -12.04 -6.58
N ASP A 344 -14.33 -12.76 -6.52
CA ASP A 344 -14.32 -14.17 -6.11
C ASP A 344 -13.50 -15.06 -7.05
N PHE A 345 -13.55 -14.80 -8.37
CA PHE A 345 -12.71 -15.49 -9.35
C PHE A 345 -11.21 -15.21 -9.11
N ILE A 346 -10.83 -13.96 -8.82
CA ILE A 346 -9.45 -13.61 -8.49
C ILE A 346 -8.99 -14.27 -7.19
N LEU A 347 -9.89 -14.51 -6.25
CA LEU A 347 -9.61 -15.18 -4.97
C LEU A 347 -9.66 -16.72 -5.03
N GLN A 348 -9.83 -17.33 -6.20
CA GLN A 348 -9.68 -18.78 -6.31
C GLN A 348 -8.20 -19.15 -6.14
N PRO A 349 -7.87 -20.25 -5.40
CA PRO A 349 -6.48 -20.63 -5.15
C PRO A 349 -5.64 -20.76 -6.43
N GLU A 350 -6.21 -21.32 -7.49
CA GLU A 350 -5.52 -21.49 -8.76
C GLU A 350 -5.26 -20.16 -9.47
N THR A 351 -6.19 -19.21 -9.35
CA THR A 351 -6.01 -17.85 -9.89
C THR A 351 -4.94 -17.10 -9.10
N GLN A 352 -4.94 -17.18 -7.76
CA GLN A 352 -3.92 -16.60 -6.90
C GLN A 352 -2.51 -17.13 -7.22
N LYS A 353 -2.36 -18.43 -7.46
CA LYS A 353 -1.10 -19.05 -7.91
C LYS A 353 -0.69 -18.54 -9.30
N ALA A 354 -1.64 -18.46 -10.24
CA ALA A 354 -1.37 -17.94 -11.58
C ALA A 354 -0.93 -16.47 -11.56
N LEU A 355 -1.45 -15.68 -10.63
CA LEU A 355 -1.03 -14.29 -10.37
C LEU A 355 0.31 -14.19 -9.64
N LYS A 356 0.88 -15.31 -9.19
CA LYS A 356 2.12 -15.38 -8.39
C LYS A 356 2.06 -14.51 -7.13
N ILE A 357 0.92 -14.52 -6.44
CA ILE A 357 0.77 -13.80 -5.18
C ILE A 357 1.64 -14.48 -4.11
N GLY A 358 2.74 -13.83 -3.74
CA GLY A 358 3.75 -14.39 -2.82
C GLY A 358 3.29 -14.51 -1.35
N SER A 359 2.14 -13.92 -1.01
CA SER A 359 1.60 -13.86 0.36
C SER A 359 0.07 -13.81 0.34
N SER A 360 -0.54 -14.76 -0.37
CA SER A 360 -2.01 -14.85 -0.44
C SER A 360 -2.63 -15.04 0.95
N THR A 361 -3.76 -14.38 1.17
CA THR A 361 -4.61 -14.56 2.36
C THR A 361 -5.58 -15.72 2.21
N VAL A 362 -5.66 -16.30 1.02
CA VAL A 362 -6.59 -17.36 0.67
C VAL A 362 -6.01 -18.73 1.01
N ALA A 363 -6.77 -19.55 1.72
CA ALA A 363 -6.38 -20.94 2.04
C ALA A 363 -6.13 -21.76 0.77
N GLY A 364 -5.02 -22.51 0.73
CA GLY A 364 -4.64 -23.35 -0.39
C GLY A 364 -3.97 -22.61 -1.56
N ALA A 365 -3.71 -21.31 -1.41
CA ALA A 365 -3.04 -20.47 -2.40
C ALA A 365 -1.58 -20.12 -2.02
N GLU A 366 -0.91 -21.02 -1.30
CA GLU A 366 0.50 -20.84 -0.97
C GLU A 366 1.36 -20.74 -2.25
N PRO A 367 2.47 -19.97 -2.22
CA PRO A 367 3.39 -19.87 -3.35
C PRO A 367 3.88 -21.25 -3.80
N ASP A 368 4.02 -21.43 -5.09
CA ASP A 368 4.57 -22.68 -5.65
C ASP A 368 6.10 -22.73 -5.45
N PRO A 369 6.64 -23.78 -4.82
CA PRO A 369 8.07 -23.87 -4.51
C PRO A 369 8.97 -23.95 -5.74
N GLN A 370 8.46 -24.29 -6.92
CA GLN A 370 9.23 -24.35 -8.16
C GLN A 370 9.27 -23.00 -8.87
N SER A 371 8.15 -22.30 -8.91
CA SER A 371 8.04 -21.04 -9.61
C SER A 371 8.31 -19.80 -8.72
N SER A 372 8.24 -19.94 -7.38
CA SER A 372 8.43 -18.87 -6.40
C SER A 372 9.11 -19.41 -5.12
N PRO A 373 10.34 -19.94 -5.23
CA PRO A 373 10.99 -20.66 -4.13
C PRO A 373 11.29 -19.79 -2.90
N LEU A 374 11.65 -18.51 -3.08
CA LEU A 374 11.93 -17.60 -1.96
C LEU A 374 10.65 -17.19 -1.24
N SER A 375 9.59 -16.87 -1.97
CA SER A 375 8.26 -16.58 -1.39
C SER A 375 7.70 -17.81 -0.67
N TYR A 376 7.90 -19.00 -1.23
CA TYR A 376 7.54 -20.26 -0.57
C TYR A 376 8.33 -20.44 0.74
N GLN A 377 9.66 -20.31 0.71
CA GLN A 377 10.51 -20.40 1.89
C GLN A 377 10.06 -19.40 2.98
N TRP A 378 9.84 -18.14 2.59
CA TRP A 378 9.33 -17.11 3.49
C TRP A 378 7.99 -17.50 4.12
N SER A 379 7.05 -17.98 3.33
CA SER A 379 5.72 -18.40 3.80
C SER A 379 5.74 -19.61 4.75
N GLN A 380 6.78 -20.45 4.71
CA GLN A 380 6.90 -21.60 5.61
C GLN A 380 7.56 -21.24 6.96
N GLY A 381 8.25 -20.13 7.04
CA GLY A 381 9.00 -19.67 8.22
C GLY A 381 8.58 -18.28 8.68
N PRO A 382 9.41 -17.25 8.41
CA PRO A 382 9.18 -15.89 8.91
C PRO A 382 7.81 -15.31 8.55
N GLY A 383 7.28 -15.59 7.37
CA GLY A 383 5.98 -15.08 6.93
C GLY A 383 4.78 -15.57 7.74
N LYS A 384 4.96 -16.60 8.61
CA LYS A 384 3.94 -17.05 9.57
C LYS A 384 3.97 -16.29 10.89
N GLN A 385 5.03 -15.52 11.13
CA GLN A 385 5.13 -14.70 12.33
C GLN A 385 4.15 -13.54 12.28
N PRO A 386 3.66 -13.04 13.41
CA PRO A 386 2.82 -11.87 13.43
C PRO A 386 3.56 -10.66 12.86
N PHE A 387 2.83 -9.76 12.22
CA PHE A 387 3.34 -8.47 11.79
C PHE A 387 2.63 -7.32 12.51
N TYR A 388 3.27 -6.18 12.60
CA TYR A 388 2.63 -4.92 12.96
C TYR A 388 2.29 -4.13 11.69
N THR A 389 1.21 -3.38 11.74
CA THR A 389 0.79 -2.57 10.59
C THR A 389 1.82 -1.48 10.31
N ILE A 390 2.26 -1.38 9.07
CA ILE A 390 3.22 -0.34 8.67
C ILE A 390 2.64 1.07 8.94
N GLN A 391 3.49 2.01 9.31
CA GLN A 391 3.06 3.25 9.97
C GLN A 391 2.23 4.17 9.07
N ASP A 392 2.49 4.20 7.77
CA ASP A 392 1.68 4.98 6.82
C ASP A 392 0.25 4.43 6.64
N GLN A 393 0.01 3.19 7.04
CA GLN A 393 -1.33 2.59 7.10
C GLN A 393 -1.93 2.59 8.51
N ALA A 394 -1.10 2.66 9.54
CA ALA A 394 -1.54 2.81 10.92
C ALA A 394 -2.03 4.24 11.21
N PHE A 395 -1.43 5.23 10.57
CA PHE A 395 -1.75 6.65 10.79
C PHE A 395 -2.61 7.26 9.69
N PRO A 396 -3.51 8.20 10.03
CA PRO A 396 -4.17 9.04 9.03
C PRO A 396 -3.14 9.80 8.20
N LYS A 397 -3.46 10.05 6.93
CA LYS A 397 -2.56 10.70 5.97
C LYS A 397 -1.83 11.93 6.53
N LYS A 398 -2.52 12.78 7.29
CA LYS A 398 -1.91 13.99 7.88
C LYS A 398 -0.76 13.65 8.84
N VAL A 399 -0.91 12.61 9.66
CA VAL A 399 0.13 12.16 10.59
C VAL A 399 1.25 11.46 9.83
N ALA A 400 0.91 10.63 8.85
CA ALA A 400 1.89 9.95 8.00
C ALA A 400 2.75 10.96 7.21
N ASP A 401 2.16 12.01 6.63
CA ASP A 401 2.89 13.07 5.94
C ASP A 401 3.86 13.82 6.89
N GLN A 402 3.44 14.11 8.12
CA GLN A 402 4.31 14.71 9.14
C GLN A 402 5.45 13.77 9.55
N TYR A 403 5.15 12.50 9.72
CA TYR A 403 6.13 11.46 10.01
C TYR A 403 7.21 11.37 8.92
N PHE A 404 6.83 11.38 7.64
CA PHE A 404 7.80 11.40 6.53
C PHE A 404 8.66 12.67 6.52
N ALA A 405 8.06 13.82 6.86
CA ALA A 405 8.81 15.08 6.98
C ALA A 405 9.83 15.04 8.14
N ILE A 406 9.45 14.50 9.30
CA ILE A 406 10.33 14.31 10.47
C ILE A 406 11.51 13.42 10.11
N GLN A 407 11.29 12.28 9.44
CA GLN A 407 12.36 11.41 8.97
C GLN A 407 13.34 12.14 8.05
N SER A 408 12.79 12.89 7.09
CA SER A 408 13.59 13.68 6.15
C SER A 408 14.41 14.76 6.86
N ASP A 409 13.82 15.50 7.79
CA ASP A 409 14.50 16.59 8.51
C ASP A 409 15.59 16.05 9.45
N LEU A 410 15.36 14.90 10.09
CA LEU A 410 16.37 14.22 10.90
C LEU A 410 17.57 13.80 10.05
N LEU A 411 17.35 13.12 8.92
CA LEU A 411 18.44 12.66 8.05
C LEU A 411 19.18 13.82 7.37
N GLN A 412 18.52 14.98 7.17
CA GLN A 412 19.17 16.21 6.73
C GLN A 412 19.94 16.94 7.85
N GLY A 413 19.86 16.44 9.09
CA GLY A 413 20.51 17.08 10.25
C GLY A 413 19.87 18.40 10.69
N LYS A 414 18.62 18.67 10.29
CA LYS A 414 17.88 19.88 10.68
C LYS A 414 17.31 19.80 12.09
N ILE A 415 17.04 18.58 12.56
CA ILE A 415 16.52 18.29 13.91
C ILE A 415 17.32 17.16 14.54
N THR A 416 17.31 17.11 15.87
CA THR A 416 17.90 16.01 16.65
C THR A 416 16.95 14.84 16.81
N PRO A 417 17.42 13.65 17.23
CA PRO A 417 16.53 12.52 17.57
C PRO A 417 15.48 12.86 18.62
N GLU A 418 15.82 13.67 19.64
CA GLU A 418 14.90 14.13 20.68
C GLU A 418 13.83 15.06 20.11
N GLU A 419 14.21 15.99 19.23
CA GLU A 419 13.27 16.86 18.53
C GLU A 419 12.35 16.07 17.60
N ALA A 420 12.87 15.05 16.93
CA ALA A 420 12.07 14.15 16.10
C ALA A 420 11.02 13.40 16.92
N ALA A 421 11.40 12.82 18.08
CA ALA A 421 10.48 12.16 18.99
C ALA A 421 9.37 13.10 19.49
N LYS A 422 9.74 14.33 19.87
CA LYS A 422 8.78 15.36 20.31
C LYS A 422 7.83 15.80 19.20
N GLN A 423 8.34 16.05 17.98
CA GLN A 423 7.49 16.40 16.85
C GLN A 423 6.53 15.26 16.49
N MET A 424 6.98 14.00 16.61
CA MET A 424 6.12 12.85 16.40
C MET A 424 5.03 12.78 17.48
N GLN A 425 5.37 13.07 18.76
CA GLN A 425 4.39 13.20 19.84
C GLN A 425 3.33 14.26 19.54
N ASP A 426 3.74 15.43 19.06
CA ASP A 426 2.82 16.52 18.72
C ASP A 426 1.86 16.10 17.59
N ALA A 427 2.38 15.42 16.55
CA ALA A 427 1.58 14.91 15.43
C ALA A 427 0.53 13.88 15.86
N VAL A 428 0.95 12.90 16.68
CA VAL A 428 0.07 11.83 17.18
C VAL A 428 -0.96 12.38 18.18
N SER A 429 -0.54 13.27 19.09
CA SER A 429 -1.46 13.88 20.07
C SER A 429 -2.55 14.73 19.42
N ALA A 430 -2.25 15.36 18.28
CA ALA A 430 -3.24 16.13 17.52
C ALA A 430 -4.29 15.21 16.85
N TRP A 431 -3.94 13.97 16.56
CA TRP A 431 -4.84 12.96 16.01
C TRP A 431 -5.64 12.23 17.09
N ALA A 432 -4.98 11.72 18.13
CA ALA A 432 -5.61 10.90 19.18
C ALA A 432 -6.66 11.65 20.01
N LYS A 433 -6.72 12.98 19.91
CA LYS A 433 -7.72 13.82 20.60
C LYS A 433 -9.00 14.05 19.79
N ASN A 434 -9.04 13.62 18.51
CA ASN A 434 -10.18 13.78 17.61
C ASN A 434 -10.86 12.44 17.33
#